data_245f0d551f4eba7a2faad404889e9860
#
_entry.id   245f0d551f4eba7a2faad404889e9860
#
_cell.length_a   1.000
_cell.length_b   1.000
_cell.length_c   1.000
_cell.angle_alpha   90.00
_cell.angle_beta   90.00
_cell.angle_gamma   90.00
#
_symmetry.space_group_name_H-M   'P 1'
#
loop_
_entity.id
_entity.type
_entity.pdbx_description
1 polymer ?
#
loop_
_entity_poly.entity_id
_entity_poly.type
_entity_poly.pdbx_seq_one_letter_code
_entity_poly.pdbx_strand_id
1 'polypeptide(L)'
;EVRRLSCFARAPGGEVIGGAVGRTWGSAAEIQQLWVADAHRHQGIGARLVRAFETRATGRGCRTFYLETLSFQAPRFYASLGYRVVFELAAFPHGIVKFTMLREIGGGDASA
;
A
#
# COMPACT_ATOMS: atom_id res chain seq x y z
N GLU A 1 -9.04 -15.09 -9.66
CA GLU A 1 -9.07 -14.13 -10.76
C GLU A 1 -8.60 -12.77 -10.28
N VAL A 2 -7.76 -12.12 -11.06
CA VAL A 2 -7.21 -10.81 -10.69
C VAL A 2 -8.28 -9.73 -10.84
N ARG A 3 -8.46 -8.90 -9.81
CA ARG A 3 -9.46 -7.83 -9.82
C ARG A 3 -8.85 -6.53 -9.36
N ARG A 4 -9.12 -5.47 -10.09
CA ARG A 4 -8.65 -4.14 -9.70
C ARG A 4 -9.27 -3.67 -8.40
N LEU A 5 -8.52 -2.86 -7.68
CA LEU A 5 -8.99 -2.22 -6.45
C LEU A 5 -8.43 -0.80 -6.41
N SER A 6 -9.31 0.18 -6.24
CA SER A 6 -8.90 1.59 -6.19
C SER A 6 -9.65 2.30 -5.07
N CYS A 7 -8.94 3.16 -4.36
CA CYS A 7 -9.51 4.03 -3.35
C CYS A 7 -9.02 5.46 -3.63
N PHE A 8 -9.92 6.43 -3.54
CA PHE A 8 -9.55 7.82 -3.82
C PHE A 8 -9.95 8.72 -2.66
N ALA A 9 -9.13 9.73 -2.40
CA ALA A 9 -9.42 10.78 -1.44
C ALA A 9 -9.87 12.01 -2.21
N ARG A 10 -10.93 12.68 -1.72
CA ARG A 10 -11.46 13.87 -2.36
C ARG A 10 -11.48 15.04 -1.40
N ALA A 11 -11.20 16.23 -1.92
CA ALA A 11 -11.37 17.46 -1.18
C ALA A 11 -12.87 17.77 -1.01
N PRO A 12 -13.23 18.69 -0.11
CA PRO A 12 -14.66 19.03 0.08
C PRO A 12 -15.38 19.43 -1.19
N GLY A 13 -14.70 20.02 -2.18
CA GLY A 13 -15.29 20.36 -3.45
C GLY A 13 -15.43 19.20 -4.44
N GLY A 14 -15.02 18.00 -4.07
CA GLY A 14 -15.13 16.82 -4.93
C GLY A 14 -13.88 16.50 -5.73
N GLU A 15 -12.90 17.36 -5.70
CA GLU A 15 -11.65 17.18 -6.42
C GLU A 15 -10.85 15.99 -5.86
N VAL A 16 -10.34 15.14 -6.73
CA VAL A 16 -9.51 14.00 -6.32
C VAL A 16 -8.14 14.51 -5.91
N ILE A 17 -7.73 14.26 -4.67
CA ILE A 17 -6.48 14.74 -4.12
C ILE A 17 -5.53 13.62 -3.72
N GLY A 18 -5.91 12.37 -3.92
CA GLY A 18 -5.05 11.24 -3.66
C GLY A 18 -5.68 9.94 -4.10
N GLY A 19 -4.88 8.89 -4.20
CA GLY A 19 -5.37 7.59 -4.59
C GLY A 19 -4.45 6.46 -4.20
N ALA A 20 -5.04 5.30 -3.95
CA ALA A 20 -4.33 4.04 -3.79
C ALA A 20 -4.94 3.09 -4.81
N VAL A 21 -4.11 2.57 -5.70
CA VAL A 21 -4.55 1.74 -6.81
C VAL A 21 -3.76 0.47 -6.82
N GLY A 22 -4.43 -0.65 -7.01
CA GLY A 22 -3.77 -1.93 -7.09
C GLY A 22 -4.73 -3.02 -7.53
N ARG A 23 -4.54 -4.20 -6.99
CA ARG A 23 -5.31 -5.37 -7.41
C ARG A 23 -5.33 -6.43 -6.32
N THR A 24 -6.31 -7.32 -6.41
CA THR A 24 -6.43 -8.46 -5.51
C THR A 24 -6.48 -9.75 -6.33
N TRP A 25 -5.88 -10.79 -5.77
CA TRP A 25 -5.95 -12.13 -6.34
C TRP A 25 -5.84 -13.12 -5.20
N GLY A 26 -6.86 -13.98 -5.05
CA GLY A 26 -6.90 -14.89 -3.91
C GLY A 26 -6.90 -14.12 -2.61
N SER A 27 -6.01 -14.48 -1.70
CA SER A 27 -5.89 -13.81 -0.40
C SER A 27 -4.85 -12.70 -0.39
N ALA A 28 -4.31 -12.33 -1.55
CA ALA A 28 -3.27 -11.29 -1.64
C ALA A 28 -3.79 -10.03 -2.31
N ALA A 29 -3.35 -8.89 -1.81
CA ALA A 29 -3.65 -7.58 -2.38
C ALA A 29 -2.36 -6.82 -2.56
N GLU A 30 -2.18 -6.24 -3.74
CA GLU A 30 -1.00 -5.45 -4.05
C GLU A 30 -1.37 -3.99 -4.25
N ILE A 31 -0.70 -3.09 -3.53
CA ILE A 31 -0.79 -1.66 -3.80
C ILE A 31 0.27 -1.35 -4.86
N GLN A 32 -0.18 -0.92 -6.03
CA GLN A 32 0.73 -0.64 -7.15
C GLN A 32 1.08 0.83 -7.23
N GLN A 33 0.16 1.71 -6.84
CA GLN A 33 0.38 3.15 -6.83
C GLN A 33 -0.27 3.77 -5.60
N LEU A 34 0.44 4.67 -4.97
CA LEU A 34 -0.10 5.50 -3.89
C LEU A 34 0.39 6.91 -4.15
N TRP A 35 -0.54 7.88 -4.17
CA TRP A 35 -0.16 9.27 -4.40
C TRP A 35 -1.07 10.20 -3.62
N VAL A 36 -0.54 11.37 -3.27
CA VAL A 36 -1.28 12.46 -2.64
C VAL A 36 -0.83 13.75 -3.31
N ALA A 37 -1.78 14.61 -3.68
CA ALA A 37 -1.47 15.88 -4.32
C ALA A 37 -0.58 16.73 -3.40
N ASP A 38 0.38 17.44 -3.98
CA ASP A 38 1.37 18.20 -3.21
C ASP A 38 0.74 19.12 -2.17
N ALA A 39 -0.32 19.81 -2.55
CA ALA A 39 -0.97 20.77 -1.65
C ALA A 39 -1.65 20.10 -0.45
N HIS A 40 -1.79 18.79 -0.47
CA HIS A 40 -2.52 18.05 0.57
C HIS A 40 -1.61 17.06 1.32
N ARG A 41 -0.30 17.16 1.15
CA ARG A 41 0.64 16.30 1.85
C ARG A 41 0.73 16.69 3.32
N HIS A 42 1.26 15.76 4.12
CA HIS A 42 1.45 15.93 5.56
C HIS A 42 0.14 16.08 6.34
N GLN A 43 -0.95 15.56 5.80
CA GLN A 43 -2.27 15.58 6.45
C GLN A 43 -2.78 14.19 6.79
N GLY A 44 -1.94 13.17 6.64
CA GLY A 44 -2.33 11.78 6.93
C GLY A 44 -3.17 11.12 5.86
N ILE A 45 -3.31 11.74 4.69
CA ILE A 45 -4.16 11.20 3.62
C ILE A 45 -3.58 9.89 3.08
N GLY A 46 -2.25 9.81 2.90
CA GLY A 46 -1.62 8.58 2.41
C GLY A 46 -1.90 7.40 3.32
N ALA A 47 -1.77 7.59 4.62
CA ALA A 47 -2.04 6.53 5.59
C ALA A 47 -3.51 6.10 5.54
N ARG A 48 -4.43 7.05 5.43
CA ARG A 48 -5.85 6.72 5.32
C ARG A 48 -6.17 5.97 4.04
N LEU A 49 -5.50 6.32 2.94
CA LEU A 49 -5.68 5.61 1.67
C LEU A 49 -5.21 4.16 1.77
N VAL A 50 -4.05 3.93 2.39
CA VAL A 50 -3.54 2.57 2.58
C VAL A 50 -4.54 1.76 3.42
N ARG A 51 -5.03 2.34 4.53
CA ARG A 51 -5.99 1.64 5.39
C ARG A 51 -7.31 1.38 4.68
N ALA A 52 -7.79 2.31 3.87
CA ALA A 52 -9.01 2.11 3.09
C ALA A 52 -8.83 0.98 2.07
N PHE A 53 -7.67 0.95 1.42
CA PHE A 53 -7.34 -0.12 0.48
C PHE A 53 -7.34 -1.47 1.20
N GLU A 54 -6.69 -1.54 2.35
CA GLU A 54 -6.63 -2.78 3.14
C GLU A 54 -8.03 -3.24 3.58
N THR A 55 -8.86 -2.30 4.01
CA THR A 55 -10.22 -2.62 4.44
C THR A 55 -11.03 -3.23 3.30
N ARG A 56 -10.95 -2.63 2.12
CA ARG A 56 -11.66 -3.17 0.96
C ARG A 56 -11.12 -4.53 0.53
N ALA A 57 -9.80 -4.68 0.54
CA ALA A 57 -9.18 -5.96 0.20
C ALA A 57 -9.59 -7.05 1.20
N THR A 58 -9.65 -6.68 2.47
CA THR A 58 -10.11 -7.61 3.51
C THR A 58 -11.54 -8.06 3.24
N GLY A 59 -12.39 -7.15 2.77
CA GLY A 59 -13.76 -7.49 2.39
C GLY A 59 -13.84 -8.46 1.22
N ARG A 60 -12.77 -8.57 0.44
CA ARG A 60 -12.65 -9.56 -0.65
C ARG A 60 -11.98 -10.85 -0.20
N GLY A 61 -11.67 -10.99 1.09
CA GLY A 61 -11.00 -12.17 1.63
C GLY A 61 -9.49 -12.09 1.68
N CYS A 62 -8.90 -10.93 1.39
CA CYS A 62 -7.45 -10.79 1.42
C CYS A 62 -6.95 -10.64 2.85
N ARG A 63 -5.80 -11.25 3.12
CA ARG A 63 -5.16 -11.20 4.43
C ARG A 63 -3.69 -10.81 4.32
N THR A 64 -3.16 -10.74 3.10
CA THR A 64 -1.77 -10.39 2.83
C THR A 64 -1.76 -9.18 1.91
N PHE A 65 -1.08 -8.13 2.36
CA PHE A 65 -0.94 -6.90 1.57
C PHE A 65 0.54 -6.71 1.26
N TYR A 66 0.85 -6.37 0.02
CA TYR A 66 2.25 -6.17 -0.35
C TYR A 66 2.38 -5.06 -1.37
N LEU A 67 3.60 -4.56 -1.50
CA LEU A 67 3.93 -3.49 -2.42
C LEU A 67 5.42 -3.48 -2.67
N GLU A 68 5.82 -2.72 -3.68
CA GLU A 68 7.23 -2.48 -3.94
C GLU A 68 7.50 -0.99 -3.82
N THR A 69 8.63 -0.63 -3.23
CA THR A 69 9.04 0.77 -3.11
C THR A 69 10.55 0.87 -3.26
N LEU A 70 11.01 1.98 -3.83
CA LEU A 70 12.43 2.21 -4.01
C LEU A 70 13.00 2.93 -2.79
N SER A 71 14.30 2.75 -2.54
CA SER A 71 14.95 3.27 -1.34
C SER A 71 14.82 4.78 -1.18
N PHE A 72 14.65 5.52 -2.28
CA PHE A 72 14.49 6.97 -2.20
C PHE A 72 13.02 7.42 -2.12
N GLN A 73 12.08 6.48 -2.12
CA GLN A 73 10.66 6.82 -2.05
C GLN A 73 10.15 6.81 -0.61
N ALA A 74 9.46 5.75 -0.18
CA ALA A 74 8.74 5.79 1.07
C ALA A 74 8.81 4.54 1.94
N PRO A 75 9.97 3.85 2.03
CA PRO A 75 10.00 2.62 2.84
C PRO A 75 9.67 2.88 4.32
N ARG A 76 10.08 4.02 4.86
CA ARG A 76 9.78 4.34 6.26
C ARG A 76 8.29 4.58 6.50
N PHE A 77 7.63 5.19 5.52
CA PHE A 77 6.19 5.41 5.60
C PHE A 77 5.46 4.08 5.72
N TYR A 78 5.78 3.13 4.85
CA TYR A 78 5.12 1.82 4.89
C TYR A 78 5.49 1.04 6.14
N ALA A 79 6.74 1.15 6.60
CA ALA A 79 7.14 0.51 7.85
C ALA A 79 6.31 1.04 9.02
N SER A 80 6.01 2.35 9.03
CA SER A 80 5.20 2.94 10.09
C SER A 80 3.77 2.41 10.08
N LEU A 81 3.32 1.84 8.96
CA LEU A 81 1.99 1.25 8.82
C LEU A 81 1.98 -0.26 9.06
N GLY A 82 3.11 -0.83 9.46
CA GLY A 82 3.18 -2.24 9.79
C GLY A 82 3.71 -3.14 8.68
N TYR A 83 4.18 -2.56 7.58
CA TYR A 83 4.80 -3.33 6.50
C TYR A 83 6.25 -3.61 6.85
N ARG A 84 6.73 -4.80 6.51
CA ARG A 84 8.13 -5.17 6.72
C ARG A 84 8.77 -5.56 5.40
N VAL A 85 10.06 -5.34 5.28
CA VAL A 85 10.82 -5.72 4.08
C VAL A 85 10.96 -7.24 4.06
N VAL A 86 10.56 -7.87 2.96
CA VAL A 86 10.68 -9.31 2.77
C VAL A 86 11.61 -9.66 1.63
N PHE A 87 11.95 -8.71 0.77
CA PHE A 87 12.89 -8.93 -0.32
C PHE A 87 13.53 -7.61 -0.72
N GLU A 88 14.81 -7.64 -1.06
CA GLU A 88 15.56 -6.49 -1.53
C GLU A 88 16.24 -6.83 -2.83
N LEU A 89 16.21 -5.90 -3.78
CA LEU A 89 16.93 -6.02 -5.04
C LEU A 89 17.79 -4.79 -5.22
N ALA A 90 19.12 -4.98 -5.25
CA ALA A 90 20.09 -3.89 -5.29
C ALA A 90 20.82 -3.82 -6.64
N ALA A 91 20.10 -4.08 -7.71
CA ALA A 91 20.68 -4.17 -9.06
C ALA A 91 20.58 -2.88 -9.87
N PHE A 92 20.26 -1.75 -9.22
CA PHE A 92 20.00 -0.48 -9.89
C PHE A 92 21.16 0.49 -9.74
N PRO A 93 21.27 1.49 -10.64
CA PRO A 93 22.34 2.49 -10.52
C PRO A 93 22.19 3.35 -9.27
N HIS A 94 23.29 4.02 -8.90
CA HIS A 94 23.32 5.01 -7.83
C HIS A 94 22.94 4.46 -6.44
N GLY A 95 23.16 3.17 -6.21
CA GLY A 95 22.87 2.57 -4.92
C GLY A 95 21.38 2.42 -4.61
N ILE A 96 20.53 2.55 -5.61
CA ILE A 96 19.09 2.41 -5.42
C ILE A 96 18.76 0.95 -5.13
N VAL A 97 17.92 0.72 -4.13
CA VAL A 97 17.44 -0.59 -3.75
C VAL A 97 15.92 -0.62 -3.90
N LYS A 98 15.40 -1.70 -4.47
CA LYS A 98 13.95 -1.91 -4.52
C LYS A 98 13.58 -2.87 -3.40
N PHE A 99 12.62 -2.46 -2.57
CA PHE A 99 12.11 -3.29 -1.48
C PHE A 99 10.75 -3.84 -1.83
N THR A 100 10.54 -5.13 -1.56
CA THR A 100 9.20 -5.68 -1.48
C THR A 100 8.82 -5.70 -0.01
N MET A 101 7.70 -5.09 0.32
CA MET A 101 7.23 -4.96 1.69
C MET A 101 5.88 -5.64 1.85
N LEU A 102 5.64 -6.21 3.01
CA LEU A 102 4.48 -7.06 3.23
C LEU A 102 3.91 -6.85 4.63
N ARG A 103 2.58 -6.89 4.71
CA ARG A 103 1.84 -6.88 5.96
C ARG A 103 0.76 -7.95 5.90
N GLU A 104 0.65 -8.73 6.96
CA GLU A 104 -0.38 -9.76 7.07
C GLU A 104 -1.30 -9.44 8.23
N ILE A 105 -2.59 -9.76 8.09
CA ILE A 105 -3.56 -9.54 9.15
C ILE A 105 -4.34 -10.80 9.42
N GLY A 106 -4.82 -10.87 10.64
CA GLY A 106 -5.80 -11.86 11.05
C GLY A 106 -5.36 -13.29 10.98
N GLY A 107 -4.21 -13.51 10.52
CA GLY A 107 -3.76 -14.85 10.37
C GLY A 107 -3.44 -15.46 11.68
N GLY A 108 -3.14 -14.62 12.54
CA GLY A 108 -2.70 -15.18 13.72
C GLY A 108 -3.67 -15.88 14.47
N ASP A 109 -4.60 -15.57 14.26
CA ASP A 109 -5.37 -16.15 14.98
C ASP A 109 -5.51 -17.37 14.62
N ALA A 110 -5.37 -17.49 13.90
CA ALA A 110 -5.59 -18.57 13.68
C ALA A 110 -4.88 -19.42 14.33
N SER A 111 -4.55 -19.16 14.49
CA SER A 111 -4.23 -19.89 14.92
C SER A 111 -4.26 -20.27 15.74
N ALA A 112 -4.38 -19.84 15.69
CA ALA A 112 -4.49 -20.15 16.36
C ALA A 112 -4.63 -21.01 16.64
#